data_b0bf565f51ed8b85b21df675da41093c
#
_entry.id   b0bf565f51ed8b85b21df675da41093c
#
_cell.length_a   1.000
_cell.length_b   1.000
_cell.length_c   1.000
_cell.angle_alpha   90.00
_cell.angle_beta   90.00
_cell.angle_gamma   90.00
#
_symmetry.space_group_name_H-M   'P 1'
#
loop_
_entity.id
_entity.type
_entity.pdbx_description
1 polymer ?
#
loop_
_entity_poly.entity_id
_entity_poly.type
_entity_poly.pdbx_seq_one_letter_code
_entity_poly.pdbx_strand_id
1 'polypeptide(L)'
;VILAREAGYRVEQEDVEKHLFIPQEFFDGSLDDFWKNLPTLDADFEERRRRLESEGKRWRFVAKMENGKTTVSLCEVDKDHPFYMLEGSNNIILLTTERYKEYPMLIQGYGAGAGVTAAGVFADIMSIANI
;
A
#
# COMPACT_ATOMS: atom_id res chain seq x y z
N VAL A 1 3.40 8.16 6.34
CA VAL A 1 4.27 9.09 7.09
C VAL A 1 5.30 9.76 6.18
N ILE A 2 6.24 9.02 5.54
CA ILE A 2 7.34 9.61 4.74
C ILE A 2 6.83 10.56 3.67
N LEU A 3 5.93 10.13 2.79
CA LEU A 3 5.39 10.97 1.72
C LEU A 3 4.66 12.22 2.25
N ALA A 4 4.01 12.13 3.40
CA ALA A 4 3.36 13.27 4.02
C ALA A 4 4.39 14.30 4.51
N ARG A 5 5.49 13.85 5.11
CA ARG A 5 6.59 14.72 5.55
C ARG A 5 7.29 15.39 4.37
N GLU A 6 7.53 14.66 3.28
CA GLU A 6 8.09 15.22 2.03
C GLU A 6 7.16 16.27 1.41
N ALA A 7 5.84 16.14 1.61
CA ALA A 7 4.85 17.13 1.21
C ALA A 7 4.71 18.32 2.20
N GLY A 8 5.52 18.37 3.26
CA GLY A 8 5.56 19.46 4.22
C GLY A 8 4.60 19.32 5.41
N TYR A 9 3.94 18.19 5.57
CA TYR A 9 3.04 17.94 6.70
C TYR A 9 3.78 17.25 7.85
N ARG A 10 3.42 17.63 9.08
CA ARG A 10 3.86 16.93 10.30
C ARG A 10 2.93 15.77 10.55
N VAL A 11 3.38 14.56 10.28
CA VAL A 11 2.62 13.32 10.47
C VAL A 11 3.51 12.30 11.15
N GLU A 12 3.01 11.72 12.24
CA GLU A 12 3.64 10.62 12.96
C GLU A 12 2.88 9.31 12.71
N GLN A 13 3.40 8.20 13.19
CA GLN A 13 2.80 6.88 12.99
C GLN A 13 1.43 6.76 13.67
N GLU A 14 1.25 7.47 14.79
CA GLU A 14 0.03 7.52 15.57
C GLU A 14 -1.09 8.30 14.88
N ASP A 15 -0.73 9.24 14.01
CA ASP A 15 -1.68 10.06 13.25
C ASP A 15 -2.28 9.32 12.04
N VAL A 16 -1.75 8.13 11.72
CA VAL A 16 -2.25 7.33 10.61
C VAL A 16 -3.53 6.62 11.00
N GLU A 17 -4.65 7.01 10.40
CA GLU A 17 -5.93 6.34 10.54
C GLU A 17 -5.90 4.96 9.87
N LYS A 18 -6.08 3.91 10.66
CA LYS A 18 -5.95 2.52 10.21
C LYS A 18 -7.33 1.87 10.10
N HIS A 19 -7.74 1.61 8.87
CA HIS A 19 -8.94 0.82 8.57
C HIS A 19 -8.50 -0.62 8.24
N LEU A 20 -8.26 -1.40 9.29
CA LEU A 20 -7.84 -2.79 9.13
C LEU A 20 -9.00 -3.64 8.63
N PHE A 21 -8.70 -4.61 7.79
CA PHE A 21 -9.68 -5.53 7.21
C PHE A 21 -9.82 -6.83 8.02
N ILE A 22 -8.93 -7.04 9.00
CA ILE A 22 -9.02 -8.11 10.01
C ILE A 22 -9.55 -7.47 11.28
N PRO A 23 -10.57 -8.05 11.93
CA PRO A 23 -11.12 -7.53 13.18
C PRO A 23 -10.07 -7.40 14.28
N GLN A 24 -10.21 -6.37 15.11
CA GLN A 24 -9.21 -6.03 16.15
C GLN A 24 -8.98 -7.16 17.14
N GLU A 25 -10.03 -7.91 17.48
CA GLU A 25 -9.97 -9.04 18.42
C GLU A 25 -8.99 -10.15 18.00
N PHE A 26 -8.64 -10.24 16.71
CA PHE A 26 -7.64 -11.19 16.24
C PHE A 26 -6.22 -10.84 16.70
N PHE A 27 -5.99 -9.59 17.09
CA PHE A 27 -4.69 -9.07 17.53
C PHE A 27 -4.54 -9.06 19.06
N ASP A 28 -5.58 -9.42 19.82
CA ASP A 28 -5.59 -9.34 21.28
C ASP A 28 -4.91 -10.55 21.97
N GLY A 29 -4.64 -11.62 21.21
CA GLY A 29 -4.03 -12.86 21.68
C GLY A 29 -2.56 -13.02 21.33
N SER A 30 -2.09 -14.26 21.42
CA SER A 30 -0.76 -14.64 20.93
C SER A 30 -0.75 -14.73 19.39
N LEU A 31 0.46 -14.75 18.81
CA LEU A 31 0.63 -14.98 17.37
C LEU A 31 0.05 -16.34 16.93
N ASP A 32 0.16 -17.36 17.79
CA ASP A 32 -0.40 -18.69 17.53
C ASP A 32 -1.94 -18.65 17.51
N ASP A 33 -2.56 -17.89 18.41
CA ASP A 33 -4.01 -17.68 18.42
C ASP A 33 -4.45 -16.94 17.14
N PHE A 34 -3.71 -15.94 16.71
CA PHE A 34 -3.96 -15.24 15.45
C PHE A 34 -4.02 -16.22 14.27
N TRP A 35 -2.96 -17.02 14.08
CA TRP A 35 -2.89 -17.97 12.98
C TRP A 35 -3.97 -19.07 13.05
N LYS A 36 -4.32 -19.50 14.25
CA LYS A 36 -5.38 -20.50 14.46
C LYS A 36 -6.77 -19.97 14.11
N ASN A 37 -7.03 -18.70 14.38
CA ASN A 37 -8.33 -18.09 14.17
C ASN A 37 -8.49 -17.52 12.75
N LEU A 38 -7.40 -17.15 12.07
CA LEU A 38 -7.44 -16.51 10.75
C LEU A 38 -8.29 -17.26 9.71
N PRO A 39 -8.26 -18.61 9.61
CA PRO A 39 -9.10 -19.36 8.67
C PRO A 39 -10.61 -19.19 8.85
N THR A 40 -11.06 -18.70 10.00
CA THR A 40 -12.50 -18.43 10.23
C THR A 40 -13.03 -17.31 9.33
N LEU A 41 -12.14 -16.45 8.81
CA LEU A 41 -12.48 -15.36 7.90
C LEU A 41 -12.52 -15.78 6.42
N ASP A 42 -12.03 -16.97 6.08
CA ASP A 42 -11.85 -17.40 4.69
C ASP A 42 -13.16 -17.38 3.89
N ALA A 43 -14.27 -17.83 4.51
CA ALA A 43 -15.56 -17.87 3.83
C ALA A 43 -16.06 -16.47 3.46
N ASP A 44 -15.97 -15.51 4.37
CA ASP A 44 -16.38 -14.12 4.16
C ASP A 44 -15.51 -13.44 3.11
N PHE A 45 -14.19 -13.68 3.18
CA PHE A 45 -13.26 -13.12 2.21
C PHE A 45 -13.48 -13.72 0.81
N GLU A 46 -13.77 -15.02 0.72
CA GLU A 46 -14.04 -15.68 -0.56
C GLU A 46 -15.34 -15.17 -1.18
N GLU A 47 -16.40 -14.96 -0.38
CA GLU A 47 -17.64 -14.35 -0.87
C GLU A 47 -17.41 -12.94 -1.42
N ARG A 48 -16.70 -12.11 -0.66
CA ARG A 48 -16.35 -10.75 -1.10
C ARG A 48 -15.47 -10.79 -2.36
N ARG A 49 -14.50 -11.71 -2.44
CA ARG A 49 -13.64 -11.88 -3.62
C ARG A 49 -14.47 -12.20 -4.87
N ARG A 50 -15.43 -13.15 -4.77
CA ARG A 50 -16.32 -13.51 -5.88
C ARG A 50 -17.20 -12.37 -6.32
N ARG A 51 -17.73 -11.59 -5.36
CA ARG A 51 -18.49 -10.39 -5.68
C ARG A 51 -17.65 -9.40 -6.48
N LEU A 52 -16.46 -9.07 -6.02
CA LEU A 52 -15.57 -8.15 -6.70
C LEU A 52 -15.18 -8.62 -8.09
N GLU A 53 -14.90 -9.92 -8.24
CA GLU A 53 -14.60 -10.51 -9.54
C GLU A 53 -15.77 -10.36 -10.52
N SER A 54 -17.01 -10.60 -10.05
CA SER A 54 -18.22 -10.41 -10.86
C SER A 54 -18.45 -8.96 -11.27
N GLU A 55 -18.02 -8.00 -10.44
CA GLU A 55 -18.08 -6.56 -10.71
C GLU A 55 -16.87 -6.05 -11.51
N GLY A 56 -15.90 -6.90 -11.82
CA GLY A 56 -14.64 -6.53 -12.48
C GLY A 56 -13.75 -5.65 -11.62
N LYS A 57 -13.82 -5.77 -10.29
CA LYS A 57 -13.02 -5.05 -9.31
C LYS A 57 -11.97 -5.92 -8.66
N ARG A 58 -11.01 -5.29 -8.01
CA ARG A 58 -9.96 -5.94 -7.20
C ARG A 58 -9.74 -5.22 -5.89
N TRP A 59 -9.29 -5.94 -4.88
CA TRP A 59 -8.79 -5.34 -3.65
C TRP A 59 -7.36 -4.85 -3.79
N ARG A 60 -7.11 -3.69 -3.17
CA ARG A 60 -5.76 -3.13 -2.97
C ARG A 60 -5.65 -2.56 -1.57
N PHE A 61 -4.58 -2.90 -0.88
CA PHE A 61 -4.27 -2.26 0.40
C PHE A 61 -3.53 -0.96 0.10
N VAL A 62 -4.17 0.16 0.43
CA VAL A 62 -3.75 1.49 0.00
C VAL A 62 -3.42 2.35 1.20
N ALA A 63 -2.23 2.95 1.17
CA ALA A 63 -1.89 4.08 2.03
C ALA A 63 -2.18 5.37 1.25
N LYS A 64 -3.03 6.24 1.80
CA LYS A 64 -3.43 7.52 1.20
C LYS A 64 -3.03 8.68 2.10
N MET A 65 -2.54 9.76 1.48
CA MET A 65 -2.37 11.05 2.11
C MET A 65 -3.11 12.12 1.31
N GLU A 66 -3.92 12.92 1.95
CA GLU A 66 -4.64 14.03 1.34
C GLU A 66 -4.76 15.18 2.34
N ASN A 67 -4.24 16.35 1.99
CA ASN A 67 -4.24 17.55 2.84
C ASN A 67 -3.72 17.29 4.27
N GLY A 68 -2.66 16.49 4.40
CA GLY A 68 -2.06 16.12 5.68
C GLY A 68 -2.78 15.00 6.45
N LYS A 69 -3.98 14.60 6.04
CA LYS A 69 -4.66 13.42 6.60
C LYS A 69 -4.10 12.15 5.96
N THR A 70 -3.71 11.19 6.78
CA THR A 70 -3.13 9.92 6.34
C THR A 70 -4.01 8.74 6.76
N THR A 71 -4.27 7.85 5.83
CA THR A 71 -5.07 6.65 6.06
C THR A 71 -4.43 5.43 5.44
N VAL A 72 -4.70 4.25 6.01
CA VAL A 72 -4.43 2.96 5.37
C VAL A 72 -5.69 2.12 5.39
N SER A 73 -6.05 1.53 4.25
CA SER A 73 -7.29 0.75 4.13
C SER A 73 -7.24 -0.24 2.97
N LEU A 74 -8.10 -1.25 3.04
CA LEU A 74 -8.36 -2.15 1.92
C LEU A 74 -9.41 -1.50 1.01
N CYS A 75 -9.00 -1.12 -0.20
CA CYS A 75 -9.83 -0.43 -1.18
C CYS A 75 -10.27 -1.35 -2.31
N GLU A 76 -11.48 -1.16 -2.79
CA GLU A 76 -11.98 -1.77 -4.02
C GLU A 76 -11.64 -0.86 -5.21
N VAL A 77 -10.93 -1.38 -6.18
CA VAL A 77 -10.54 -0.64 -7.38
C VAL A 77 -11.12 -1.30 -8.62
N ASP A 78 -11.63 -0.49 -9.54
CA ASP A 78 -12.11 -0.93 -10.85
C ASP A 78 -11.00 -0.99 -11.90
N LYS A 79 -11.36 -1.41 -13.11
CA LYS A 79 -10.41 -1.61 -14.22
C LYS A 79 -9.72 -0.33 -14.70
N ASP A 80 -10.34 0.83 -14.48
CA ASP A 80 -9.82 2.12 -14.91
C ASP A 80 -8.85 2.72 -13.87
N HIS A 81 -8.83 2.17 -12.66
CA HIS A 81 -7.95 2.64 -11.60
C HIS A 81 -6.49 2.16 -11.84
N PRO A 82 -5.48 3.06 -11.72
CA PRO A 82 -4.07 2.70 -11.95
C PRO A 82 -3.55 1.51 -11.14
N PHE A 83 -4.14 1.27 -9.96
CA PHE A 83 -3.74 0.15 -9.10
C PHE A 83 -4.32 -1.20 -9.51
N TYR A 84 -5.27 -1.24 -10.44
CA TYR A 84 -5.94 -2.48 -10.83
C TYR A 84 -4.97 -3.53 -11.37
N MET A 85 -4.02 -3.12 -12.21
CA MET A 85 -3.06 -4.02 -12.87
C MET A 85 -1.79 -4.30 -12.06
N LEU A 86 -1.73 -3.81 -10.81
CA LEU A 86 -0.57 -4.07 -9.96
C LEU A 86 -0.45 -5.57 -9.63
N GLU A 87 0.70 -6.17 -9.96
CA GLU A 87 0.96 -7.60 -9.79
C GLU A 87 2.31 -7.86 -9.13
N GLY A 88 2.43 -9.04 -8.51
CA GLY A 88 3.66 -9.52 -7.87
C GLY A 88 4.13 -8.61 -6.74
N SER A 89 5.43 -8.39 -6.67
CA SER A 89 6.08 -7.53 -5.67
C SER A 89 6.26 -6.08 -6.12
N ASN A 90 5.59 -5.64 -7.19
CA ASN A 90 5.61 -4.26 -7.62
C ASN A 90 4.91 -3.36 -6.61
N ASN A 91 5.45 -2.18 -6.45
CA ASN A 91 4.83 -1.07 -5.74
C ASN A 91 4.41 0.00 -6.73
N ILE A 92 3.38 0.76 -6.37
CA ILE A 92 2.88 1.87 -7.17
C ILE A 92 2.60 3.06 -6.26
N ILE A 93 3.05 4.24 -6.69
CA ILE A 93 2.78 5.51 -6.03
C ILE A 93 2.05 6.39 -7.03
N LEU A 94 0.89 6.91 -6.64
CA LEU A 94 0.10 7.85 -7.42
C LEU A 94 0.18 9.22 -6.76
N LEU A 95 0.70 10.21 -7.50
CA LEU A 95 0.85 11.58 -7.01
C LEU A 95 -0.09 12.50 -7.79
N THR A 96 -1.09 13.04 -7.09
CA THR A 96 -1.98 14.08 -7.61
C THR A 96 -1.55 15.43 -7.04
N THR A 97 -1.15 16.34 -7.90
CA THR A 97 -0.73 17.69 -7.53
C THR A 97 -1.43 18.70 -8.43
N GLU A 98 -1.27 20.00 -8.18
CA GLU A 98 -1.84 21.02 -9.06
C GLU A 98 -1.33 20.88 -10.51
N ARG A 99 -0.09 20.47 -10.69
CA ARG A 99 0.51 20.22 -12.03
C ARG A 99 0.01 18.94 -12.67
N TYR A 100 -0.20 17.89 -11.86
CA TYR A 100 -0.61 16.55 -12.29
C TYR A 100 -2.02 16.25 -11.78
N LYS A 101 -2.98 17.15 -12.06
CA LYS A 101 -4.36 17.05 -11.57
C LYS A 101 -5.21 16.16 -12.47
N GLU A 102 -5.17 16.39 -13.78
CA GLU A 102 -5.94 15.62 -14.76
C GLU A 102 -5.28 14.26 -15.05
N TYR A 103 -3.96 14.25 -15.09
CA TYR A 103 -3.14 13.05 -15.30
C TYR A 103 -2.16 12.92 -14.14
N PRO A 104 -2.54 12.22 -13.06
CA PRO A 104 -1.66 12.01 -11.91
C PRO A 104 -0.35 11.34 -12.32
N MET A 105 0.77 11.75 -11.68
CA MET A 105 2.05 11.11 -11.89
C MET A 105 2.03 9.72 -11.24
N LEU A 106 2.45 8.71 -11.99
CA LEU A 106 2.52 7.34 -11.55
C LEU A 106 3.97 6.87 -11.53
N ILE A 107 4.41 6.36 -10.38
CA ILE A 107 5.72 5.73 -10.20
C ILE A 107 5.47 4.27 -9.87
N GLN A 108 6.00 3.37 -10.69
CA GLN A 108 5.81 1.94 -10.51
C GLN A 108 7.14 1.19 -10.64
N GLY A 109 7.36 0.22 -9.79
CA GLY A 109 8.53 -0.64 -9.83
C GLY A 109 8.65 -1.53 -8.61
N TYR A 110 9.73 -2.29 -8.56
CA TYR A 110 10.07 -3.08 -7.39
C TYR A 110 10.48 -2.16 -6.23
N GLY A 111 9.83 -2.30 -5.08
CA GLY A 111 10.20 -1.56 -3.88
C GLY A 111 11.12 -2.35 -2.95
N ALA A 112 11.08 -3.68 -3.04
CA ALA A 112 11.83 -4.58 -2.18
C ALA A 112 12.41 -5.75 -2.99
N GLY A 113 13.38 -6.44 -2.40
CA GLY A 113 14.06 -7.58 -2.98
C GLY A 113 15.58 -7.43 -2.89
N ALA A 114 16.30 -8.53 -2.70
CA ALA A 114 17.74 -8.52 -2.49
C ALA A 114 18.50 -7.83 -3.63
N GLY A 115 18.13 -8.11 -4.88
CA GLY A 115 18.78 -7.51 -6.06
C GLY A 115 18.57 -6.00 -6.16
N VAL A 116 17.33 -5.54 -5.97
CA VAL A 116 16.99 -4.10 -6.02
C VAL A 116 17.68 -3.33 -4.91
N THR A 117 17.66 -3.86 -3.70
CA THR A 117 18.31 -3.23 -2.54
C THR A 117 19.82 -3.18 -2.71
N ALA A 118 20.44 -4.29 -3.12
CA ALA A 118 21.89 -4.34 -3.38
C ALA A 118 22.30 -3.35 -4.48
N ALA A 119 21.52 -3.23 -5.56
CA ALA A 119 21.79 -2.28 -6.63
C ALA A 119 21.72 -0.84 -6.14
N GLY A 120 20.74 -0.49 -5.29
CA GLY A 120 20.63 0.83 -4.69
C GLY A 120 21.83 1.17 -3.80
N VAL A 121 22.21 0.27 -2.91
CA VAL A 121 23.41 0.45 -2.04
C VAL A 121 24.66 0.60 -2.87
N PHE A 122 24.84 -0.22 -3.91
CA PHE A 122 25.99 -0.13 -4.79
C PHE A 122 26.03 1.20 -5.56
N ALA A 123 24.89 1.69 -6.06
CA ALA A 123 24.80 2.97 -6.72
C ALA A 123 25.21 4.13 -5.80
N ASP A 124 24.82 4.11 -4.54
CA ASP A 124 25.22 5.11 -3.54
C ASP A 124 26.74 5.07 -3.27
N ILE A 125 27.31 3.87 -3.15
CA ILE A 125 28.78 3.70 -3.02
C ILE A 125 29.51 4.31 -4.22
N MET A 126 29.04 4.02 -5.44
CA MET A 126 29.63 4.58 -6.66
C MET A 126 29.47 6.09 -6.75
N SER A 127 28.35 6.64 -6.29
CA SER A 127 28.13 8.09 -6.23
C SER A 127 29.13 8.76 -5.29
N ILE A 128 29.37 8.17 -4.11
CA ILE A 128 30.37 8.69 -3.14
C ILE A 128 31.79 8.59 -3.71
N ALA A 129 32.10 7.51 -4.42
CA ALA A 129 33.45 7.31 -5.00
C ALA A 129 33.76 8.25 -6.18
N ASN A 130 32.75 8.86 -6.79
CA ASN A 130 32.90 9.78 -7.94
C ASN A 130 32.81 11.26 -7.53
N ILE A 131 32.80 11.57 -6.24
CA ILE A 131 32.96 12.93 -5.69
C ILE A 131 34.46 13.18 -5.50
#